data_6dac153f21e4310efe4fe0d847058251
#
_entry.id   6dac153f21e4310efe4fe0d847058251
#
_cell.length_a   1.000
_cell.length_b   1.000
_cell.length_c   1.000
_cell.angle_alpha   90.00
_cell.angle_beta   90.00
_cell.angle_gamma   90.00
#
_symmetry.space_group_name_H-M   'P 1'
#
loop_
_entity.id
_entity.type
_entity.pdbx_description
1 polymer ?
#
loop_
_entity_poly.entity_id
_entity_poly.type
_entity_poly.pdbx_seq_one_letter_code
_entity_poly.pdbx_strand_id
1 'polypeptide(L)'
;MKYQVILRKKARKNLKRIDKRYRERILVALVELGKNPYLGKPLNGDLEGKFSLRVWPYRIIYQVYEKKLVVYIISIAHRQGAYK
;
A
#
# COMPACT_ATOMS: atom_id res chain seq x y z
N MET A 1 3.70 5.81 17.38
CA MET A 1 2.84 4.63 17.54
C MET A 1 2.88 3.80 16.28
N LYS A 2 2.99 2.48 16.40
CA LYS A 2 3.07 1.62 15.23
C LYS A 2 1.75 1.00 14.88
N TYR A 3 1.46 0.97 13.58
CA TYR A 3 0.34 0.24 13.03
C TYR A 3 0.84 -1.11 12.52
N GLN A 4 0.00 -2.12 12.63
CA GLN A 4 0.28 -3.41 12.03
C GLN A 4 -0.07 -3.33 10.55
N VAL A 5 0.85 -3.77 9.69
CA VAL A 5 0.62 -3.77 8.24
C VAL A 5 0.23 -5.17 7.80
N ILE A 6 -0.95 -5.28 7.21
CA ILE A 6 -1.50 -6.55 6.75
C ILE A 6 -1.75 -6.48 5.27
N LEU A 7 -1.23 -7.45 4.51
CA LEU A 7 -1.44 -7.50 3.07
C LEU A 7 -2.65 -8.37 2.76
N ARG A 8 -3.60 -7.80 2.03
CA ARG A 8 -4.72 -8.55 1.49
C ARG A 8 -4.20 -9.54 0.45
N LYS A 9 -5.01 -10.55 0.13
CA LYS A 9 -4.63 -11.59 -0.80
C LYS A 9 -4.10 -11.05 -2.13
N LYS A 10 -4.81 -10.07 -2.70
CA LYS A 10 -4.39 -9.45 -3.95
C LYS A 10 -3.01 -8.81 -3.83
N ALA A 11 -2.77 -8.09 -2.75
CA ALA A 11 -1.49 -7.42 -2.51
C ALA A 11 -0.36 -8.45 -2.39
N ARG A 12 -0.60 -9.54 -1.69
CA ARG A 12 0.40 -10.60 -1.57
C ARG A 12 0.75 -11.20 -2.93
N LYS A 13 -0.26 -11.43 -3.77
CA LYS A 13 -0.03 -11.94 -5.12
C LYS A 13 0.73 -10.94 -5.97
N ASN A 14 0.37 -9.67 -5.86
CA ASN A 14 1.08 -8.62 -6.58
C ASN A 14 2.56 -8.62 -6.21
N LEU A 15 2.85 -8.66 -4.90
CA LEU A 15 4.21 -8.58 -4.40
C LEU A 15 5.08 -9.73 -4.93
N LYS A 16 4.51 -10.93 -5.01
CA LYS A 16 5.24 -12.11 -5.51
C LYS A 16 5.67 -11.95 -6.96
N ARG A 17 4.91 -11.20 -7.76
CA ARG A 17 5.18 -11.02 -9.19
C ARG A 17 6.10 -9.86 -9.49
N ILE A 18 6.41 -9.05 -8.50
CA ILE A 18 7.23 -7.87 -8.69
C ILE A 18 8.71 -8.27 -8.65
N ASP A 19 9.49 -7.68 -9.56
CA ASP A 19 10.93 -7.88 -9.62
C ASP A 19 11.56 -7.61 -8.25
N LYS A 20 12.55 -8.43 -7.89
CA LYS A 20 13.20 -8.35 -6.59
C LYS A 20 13.68 -6.94 -6.25
N ARG A 21 14.23 -6.20 -7.22
CA ARG A 21 14.72 -4.86 -6.99
C ARG A 21 13.63 -3.93 -6.47
N TYR A 22 12.47 -4.00 -7.09
CA TYR A 22 11.35 -3.16 -6.70
C TYR A 22 10.65 -3.69 -5.46
N ARG A 23 10.65 -5.01 -5.32
CA ARG A 23 10.04 -5.64 -4.15
C ARG A 23 10.67 -5.15 -2.86
N GLU A 24 12.00 -5.04 -2.83
CA GLU A 24 12.71 -4.56 -1.66
C GLU A 24 12.29 -3.13 -1.30
N ARG A 25 12.16 -2.26 -2.31
CA ARG A 25 11.69 -0.89 -2.09
C ARG A 25 10.28 -0.86 -1.52
N ILE A 26 9.43 -1.74 -2.03
CA ILE A 26 8.05 -1.82 -1.55
C ILE A 26 8.02 -2.30 -0.10
N LEU A 27 8.83 -3.29 0.24
CA LEU A 27 8.89 -3.78 1.62
C LEU A 27 9.33 -2.68 2.59
N VAL A 28 10.31 -1.88 2.19
CA VAL A 28 10.73 -0.74 3.01
C VAL A 28 9.57 0.24 3.18
N ALA A 29 8.83 0.51 2.10
CA ALA A 29 7.70 1.42 2.16
C ALA A 29 6.61 0.90 3.09
N LEU A 30 6.38 -0.42 3.09
CA LEU A 30 5.39 -1.02 3.99
C LEU A 30 5.79 -0.82 5.46
N VAL A 31 7.06 -0.96 5.76
CA VAL A 31 7.56 -0.70 7.12
C VAL A 31 7.31 0.76 7.50
N GLU A 32 7.56 1.67 6.58
CA GLU A 32 7.33 3.10 6.84
C GLU A 32 5.85 3.41 7.05
N LEU A 33 4.97 2.73 6.31
CA LEU A 33 3.52 2.89 6.51
C LEU A 33 3.07 2.43 7.89
N GLY A 34 3.74 1.44 8.45
CA GLY A 34 3.46 1.01 9.81
C GLY A 34 3.81 2.07 10.85
N LYS A 35 4.81 2.89 10.54
CA LYS A 35 5.20 3.98 11.43
C LYS A 35 4.34 5.22 11.23
N ASN A 36 3.97 5.50 9.98
CA ASN A 36 3.15 6.66 9.64
C ASN A 36 2.20 6.28 8.50
N PRO A 37 0.97 5.89 8.84
CA PRO A 37 0.02 5.42 7.82
C PRO A 37 -0.50 6.51 6.90
N TYR A 38 -0.21 7.77 7.16
CA TYR A 38 -0.70 8.88 6.35
C TYR A 38 0.34 9.44 5.39
N LEU A 39 1.36 8.63 5.04
CA LEU A 39 2.38 9.03 4.07
C LEU A 39 1.82 9.19 2.67
N GLY A 40 0.83 8.37 2.30
CA GLY A 40 0.23 8.42 0.97
C GLY A 40 -0.80 9.52 0.85
N LYS A 41 -1.32 9.68 -0.36
CA LYS A 41 -2.37 10.65 -0.64
C LYS A 41 -3.73 10.00 -0.51
N PRO A 42 -4.70 10.70 0.11
CA PRO A 42 -6.07 10.17 0.12
C PRO A 42 -6.65 10.18 -1.29
N LEU A 43 -7.46 9.18 -1.58
CA LEU A 43 -8.11 9.03 -2.86
C LEU A 43 -9.56 9.46 -2.78
N ASN A 44 -10.14 9.80 -3.94
CA ASN A 44 -11.51 10.29 -4.03
C ASN A 44 -12.36 9.38 -4.90
N GLY A 45 -13.65 9.71 -4.99
CA GLY A 45 -14.58 8.98 -5.84
C GLY A 45 -14.79 7.55 -5.35
N ASP A 46 -14.71 6.61 -6.28
CA ASP A 46 -14.93 5.20 -5.96
C ASP A 46 -13.88 4.64 -4.97
N LEU A 47 -12.77 5.33 -4.83
CA LEU A 47 -11.69 4.90 -3.93
C LEU A 47 -11.62 5.74 -2.66
N GLU A 48 -12.68 6.47 -2.37
CA GLU A 48 -12.73 7.28 -1.17
C GLU A 48 -12.51 6.43 0.07
N GLY A 49 -11.72 6.95 1.01
CA GLY A 49 -11.35 6.21 2.21
C GLY A 49 -10.08 5.41 2.06
N LYS A 50 -9.54 5.34 0.85
CA LYS A 50 -8.28 4.66 0.58
C LYS A 50 -7.18 5.67 0.32
N PHE A 51 -5.94 5.20 0.37
CA PHE A 51 -4.75 6.02 0.16
C PHE A 51 -3.87 5.38 -0.91
N SER A 52 -3.07 6.20 -1.56
CA SER A 52 -2.10 5.73 -2.55
C SER A 52 -0.71 6.25 -2.18
N LEU A 53 0.24 5.35 -2.05
CA LEU A 53 1.65 5.70 -1.83
C LEU A 53 2.45 5.29 -3.06
N ARG A 54 3.15 6.27 -3.64
CA ARG A 54 3.98 6.01 -4.80
C ARG A 54 5.31 5.39 -4.40
N VAL A 55 5.61 4.25 -4.98
CA VAL A 55 6.93 3.62 -4.89
C VAL A 55 7.29 3.26 -6.33
N TRP A 56 7.82 4.24 -7.04
CA TRP A 56 8.02 4.15 -8.48
C TRP A 56 8.67 2.84 -8.92
N PRO A 57 8.17 2.18 -9.97
CA PRO A 57 7.03 2.56 -10.81
C PRO A 57 5.68 2.00 -10.32
N TYR A 58 5.59 1.64 -9.04
CA TYR A 58 4.40 1.03 -8.46
C TYR A 58 3.66 2.02 -7.56
N ARG A 59 2.43 1.67 -7.24
CA ARG A 59 1.62 2.36 -6.25
C ARG A 59 1.04 1.34 -5.29
N ILE A 60 1.08 1.69 -4.02
CA ILE A 60 0.48 0.88 -2.96
C ILE A 60 -0.85 1.52 -2.60
N ILE A 61 -1.93 0.76 -2.79
CA ILE A 61 -3.27 1.21 -2.41
C ILE A 61 -3.60 0.57 -1.07
N TYR A 62 -3.98 1.37 -0.10
CA TYR A 62 -4.19 0.86 1.25
C TYR A 62 -5.28 1.62 1.99
N GLN A 63 -5.74 1.03 3.10
CA GLN A 63 -6.70 1.63 4.02
C GLN A 63 -6.13 1.65 5.42
N VAL A 64 -6.54 2.66 6.20
CA VAL A 64 -6.08 2.82 7.58
C VAL A 64 -7.26 2.63 8.51
N TYR A 65 -7.13 1.73 9.46
CA TYR A 65 -8.12 1.55 10.52
C TYR A 65 -7.50 2.00 11.84
N GLU A 66 -7.76 3.26 12.17
CA GLU A 66 -7.15 3.90 13.33
C GLU A 66 -7.48 3.20 14.64
N LYS A 67 -8.73 2.79 14.80
CA LYS A 67 -9.16 2.16 16.03
C LYS A 67 -8.48 0.81 16.28
N LYS A 68 -8.11 0.12 15.21
CA LYS A 68 -7.45 -1.18 15.32
C LYS A 68 -5.94 -1.05 15.21
N LEU A 69 -5.43 0.12 14.87
CA LEU A 69 -4.02 0.36 14.57
C LEU A 69 -3.52 -0.58 13.48
N VAL A 70 -4.29 -0.68 12.38
CA VAL A 70 -4.00 -1.59 11.27
C VAL A 70 -4.01 -0.82 9.96
N VAL A 71 -3.05 -1.14 9.10
CA VAL A 71 -3.01 -0.69 7.71
C VAL A 71 -3.21 -1.91 6.84
N TYR A 72 -4.30 -1.93 6.05
CA TYR A 72 -4.54 -3.01 5.11
C TYR A 72 -4.03 -2.62 3.74
N ILE A 73 -3.08 -3.37 3.21
CA ILE A 73 -2.58 -3.16 1.87
C ILE A 73 -3.50 -3.89 0.91
N ILE A 74 -4.19 -3.14 0.08
CA ILE A 74 -5.21 -3.68 -0.80
C ILE A 74 -4.60 -4.20 -2.09
N SER A 75 -3.72 -3.41 -2.70
CA SER A 75 -3.07 -3.81 -3.94
C SER A 75 -1.76 -3.07 -4.12
N ILE A 76 -0.86 -3.67 -4.90
CA ILE A 76 0.40 -3.09 -5.30
C ILE A 76 0.45 -3.22 -6.81
N ALA A 77 0.31 -2.11 -7.52
CA ALA A 77 0.13 -2.14 -8.96
C ALA A 77 1.12 -1.22 -9.66
N HIS A 78 1.49 -1.62 -10.87
CA HIS A 78 2.26 -0.74 -11.73
C HIS A 78 1.46 0.55 -11.98
N ARG A 79 2.13 1.68 -12.08
CA ARG A 79 1.49 3.00 -12.23
C ARG A 79 0.37 3.02 -13.28
N GLN A 80 0.50 2.23 -14.34
CA GLN A 80 -0.49 2.20 -15.41
C GLN A 80 -1.75 1.44 -15.05
N GLY A 81 -1.69 0.57 -14.05
CA GLY A 81 -2.83 -0.24 -13.65
C GLY A 81 -3.33 0.03 -12.24
N ALA A 82 -2.81 1.08 -11.58
CA ALA A 82 -3.03 1.29 -10.15
C ALA A 82 -4.48 1.50 -9.76
N TYR A 83 -5.28 2.07 -10.64
CA TYR A 83 -6.67 2.41 -10.32
C TYR A 83 -7.70 1.59 -11.08
N LYS A 84 -7.28 0.49 -11.63
CA LYS A 84 -8.21 -0.41 -12.35
C LYS A 84 -8.72 -1.52 -11.45
#